data_37785016155d7e1bef2211dcd64d377a
#
_entry.id   37785016155d7e1bef2211dcd64d377a
#
_cell.length_a   1.000
_cell.length_b   1.000
_cell.length_c   1.000
_cell.angle_alpha   90.00
_cell.angle_beta   90.00
_cell.angle_gamma   90.00
#
_symmetry.space_group_name_H-M   'P 1'
#
loop_
_entity.id
_entity.type
_entity.pdbx_description
1 polymer ?
#
loop_
_entity_poly.entity_id
_entity_poly.type
_entity_poly.pdbx_seq_one_letter_code
_entity_poly.pdbx_strand_id
1 'polypeptide(L)'
;MNRYPLDLFVLTADIDQRNTFASLLNRYQALGTRPFTFCVDHDPGRDSGCRKNGVGILRQKLTQYTNSLLVFDKDGAGRDSDSAEEIENDLDRDLANNGWSDRSRCVVIDPELEAWVWSDSTAVDEILGKNNLRSWLVQQGLLDPGETKPRDPKRAMITAYGKRPKAEIFSQLAAKVSFQNCQDRAFNRLLTTLRAWFPATLPEGSS
;
A
#
# COMPACT_ATOMS: atom_id res chain seq x y z
N MET A 1 -20.04 -7.07 20.50
CA MET A 1 -19.67 -8.25 19.66
C MET A 1 -19.51 -7.77 18.25
N ASN A 2 -18.38 -8.08 17.61
CA ASN A 2 -18.17 -7.74 16.20
C ASN A 2 -19.20 -8.53 15.37
N ARG A 3 -19.92 -7.85 14.48
CA ARG A 3 -20.96 -8.46 13.63
C ARG A 3 -20.36 -9.44 12.60
N TYR A 4 -19.06 -9.26 12.30
CA TYR A 4 -18.34 -10.02 11.29
C TYR A 4 -17.20 -10.81 11.94
N PRO A 5 -16.87 -12.01 11.42
CA PRO A 5 -15.84 -12.87 12.02
C PRO A 5 -14.41 -12.35 11.85
N LEU A 6 -14.16 -11.51 10.83
CA LEU A 6 -12.84 -10.97 10.50
C LEU A 6 -12.89 -9.45 10.33
N ASP A 7 -11.75 -8.77 10.61
CA ASP A 7 -11.71 -7.30 10.59
C ASP A 7 -11.52 -6.74 9.18
N LEU A 8 -10.53 -7.22 8.40
CA LEU A 8 -10.12 -6.57 7.16
C LEU A 8 -9.85 -7.57 6.03
N PHE A 9 -10.42 -7.32 4.85
CA PHE A 9 -10.02 -7.95 3.60
C PHE A 9 -9.32 -6.94 2.69
N VAL A 10 -8.16 -7.30 2.15
CA VAL A 10 -7.41 -6.46 1.18
C VAL A 10 -7.32 -7.20 -0.14
N LEU A 11 -7.81 -6.59 -1.20
CA LEU A 11 -7.61 -7.04 -2.57
C LEU A 11 -6.53 -6.17 -3.21
N THR A 12 -5.46 -6.80 -3.68
CA THR A 12 -4.33 -6.16 -4.34
C THR A 12 -4.22 -6.59 -5.80
N ALA A 13 -3.41 -5.87 -6.59
CA ALA A 13 -3.27 -6.16 -8.02
C ALA A 13 -2.42 -7.41 -8.30
N ASP A 14 -1.37 -7.63 -7.51
CA ASP A 14 -0.44 -8.72 -7.77
C ASP A 14 0.22 -9.28 -6.50
N ILE A 15 1.11 -10.25 -6.71
CA ILE A 15 1.80 -10.96 -5.62
C ILE A 15 2.79 -10.04 -4.89
N ASP A 16 3.39 -9.05 -5.56
CA ASP A 16 4.34 -8.12 -4.95
C ASP A 16 3.60 -7.22 -3.96
N GLN A 17 2.47 -6.64 -4.38
CA GLN A 17 1.56 -5.88 -3.52
C GLN A 17 0.98 -6.73 -2.40
N ARG A 18 0.50 -7.95 -2.71
CA ARG A 18 -0.04 -8.88 -1.70
C ARG A 18 0.96 -9.12 -0.56
N ASN A 19 2.20 -9.44 -0.88
CA ASN A 19 3.24 -9.74 0.11
C ASN A 19 3.68 -8.48 0.87
N THR A 20 3.72 -7.33 0.19
CA THR A 20 3.95 -6.02 0.81
C THR A 20 2.89 -5.74 1.88
N PHE A 21 1.62 -5.83 1.51
CA PHE A 21 0.51 -5.56 2.43
C PHE A 21 0.45 -6.57 3.58
N ALA A 22 0.69 -7.85 3.32
CA ALA A 22 0.76 -8.87 4.38
C ALA A 22 1.85 -8.54 5.42
N SER A 23 3.02 -8.06 4.98
CA SER A 23 4.10 -7.66 5.89
C SER A 23 3.81 -6.33 6.60
N LEU A 24 3.26 -5.36 5.87
CA LEU A 24 2.92 -4.03 6.37
C LEU A 24 1.88 -4.10 7.49
N LEU A 25 0.78 -4.83 7.28
CA LEU A 25 -0.35 -4.89 8.20
C LEU A 25 -0.03 -5.63 9.51
N ASN A 26 0.98 -6.49 9.53
CA ASN A 26 1.50 -7.07 10.76
C ASN A 26 2.19 -6.05 11.69
N ARG A 27 2.51 -4.86 11.19
CA ARG A 27 3.18 -3.79 11.96
C ARG A 27 2.17 -2.80 12.59
N TYR A 28 1.10 -3.31 13.18
CA TYR A 28 0.01 -2.49 13.72
C TYR A 28 0.50 -1.35 14.63
N GLN A 29 1.53 -1.57 15.45
CA GLN A 29 2.10 -0.53 16.29
C GLN A 29 2.73 0.61 15.48
N ALA A 30 3.51 0.29 14.45
CA ALA A 30 4.12 1.29 13.56
C ALA A 30 3.07 2.02 12.70
N LEU A 31 1.95 1.35 12.38
CA LEU A 31 0.81 1.95 11.70
C LEU A 31 -0.03 2.85 12.65
N GLY A 32 0.15 2.73 13.96
CA GLY A 32 -0.64 3.48 14.95
C GLY A 32 -2.05 2.93 15.11
N THR A 33 -2.21 1.61 15.00
CA THR A 33 -3.51 0.92 15.14
C THR A 33 -3.48 -0.09 16.29
N ARG A 34 -4.66 -0.55 16.74
CA ARG A 34 -4.75 -1.78 17.53
C ARG A 34 -4.44 -3.00 16.66
N PRO A 35 -4.15 -4.16 17.24
CA PRO A 35 -4.15 -5.42 16.49
C PRO A 35 -5.52 -5.67 15.83
N PHE A 36 -5.51 -6.24 14.62
CA PHE A 36 -6.71 -6.64 13.88
C PHE A 36 -6.42 -7.87 13.02
N THR A 37 -7.46 -8.64 12.74
CA THR A 37 -7.39 -9.80 11.84
C THR A 37 -7.51 -9.34 10.39
N PHE A 38 -6.73 -9.93 9.49
CA PHE A 38 -6.79 -9.56 8.08
C PHE A 38 -6.51 -10.74 7.15
N CYS A 39 -6.97 -10.60 5.92
CA CYS A 39 -6.60 -11.45 4.78
C CYS A 39 -6.20 -10.55 3.61
N VAL A 40 -5.11 -10.88 2.94
CA VAL A 40 -4.66 -10.20 1.72
C VAL A 40 -4.69 -11.19 0.56
N ASP A 41 -5.39 -10.85 -0.51
CA ASP A 41 -5.45 -11.61 -1.75
C ASP A 41 -5.16 -10.71 -2.95
N HIS A 42 -4.99 -11.29 -4.13
CA HIS A 42 -4.69 -10.54 -5.34
C HIS A 42 -5.56 -10.96 -6.53
N ASP A 43 -5.81 -10.01 -7.43
CA ASP A 43 -6.55 -10.25 -8.67
C ASP A 43 -5.59 -10.78 -9.76
N PRO A 44 -5.89 -11.92 -10.42
CA PRO A 44 -5.09 -12.41 -11.55
C PRO A 44 -5.04 -11.42 -12.74
N GLY A 45 -6.01 -10.54 -12.86
CA GLY A 45 -6.08 -9.50 -13.88
C GLY A 45 -5.25 -8.25 -13.59
N ARG A 46 -4.47 -8.27 -12.49
CA ARG A 46 -3.59 -7.19 -12.03
C ARG A 46 -4.34 -5.86 -11.83
N ASP A 47 -3.65 -4.73 -12.05
CA ASP A 47 -4.17 -3.37 -11.80
C ASP A 47 -5.48 -3.10 -12.55
N SER A 48 -5.51 -3.43 -13.84
CA SER A 48 -6.72 -3.29 -14.64
C SER A 48 -7.84 -4.26 -14.20
N GLY A 49 -7.50 -5.43 -13.67
CA GLY A 49 -8.42 -6.38 -13.06
C GLY A 49 -9.02 -5.82 -11.77
N CYS A 50 -8.19 -5.35 -10.85
CA CYS A 50 -8.62 -4.69 -9.62
C CYS A 50 -9.60 -3.54 -9.91
N ARG A 51 -9.25 -2.66 -10.86
CA ARG A 51 -10.12 -1.54 -11.23
C ARG A 51 -11.47 -1.99 -11.79
N LYS A 52 -11.50 -3.00 -12.68
CA LYS A 52 -12.72 -3.43 -13.37
C LYS A 52 -13.58 -4.38 -12.55
N ASN A 53 -12.97 -5.29 -11.81
CA ASN A 53 -13.64 -6.42 -11.16
C ASN A 53 -13.61 -6.33 -9.63
N GLY A 54 -12.75 -5.48 -9.06
CA GLY A 54 -12.49 -5.41 -7.62
C GLY A 54 -13.75 -5.21 -6.79
N VAL A 55 -14.66 -4.34 -7.23
CA VAL A 55 -15.95 -4.13 -6.55
C VAL A 55 -16.76 -5.42 -6.47
N GLY A 56 -16.84 -6.18 -7.58
CA GLY A 56 -17.55 -7.46 -7.65
C GLY A 56 -16.91 -8.54 -6.76
N ILE A 57 -15.58 -8.60 -6.71
CA ILE A 57 -14.83 -9.52 -5.86
C ILE A 57 -15.06 -9.18 -4.39
N LEU A 58 -14.93 -7.92 -4.01
CA LEU A 58 -15.13 -7.45 -2.65
C LEU A 58 -16.57 -7.66 -2.18
N ARG A 59 -17.56 -7.50 -3.06
CA ARG A 59 -18.97 -7.78 -2.74
C ARG A 59 -19.17 -9.19 -2.18
N GLN A 60 -18.42 -10.18 -2.64
CA GLN A 60 -18.50 -11.56 -2.13
C GLN A 60 -17.97 -11.72 -0.71
N LYS A 61 -17.28 -10.70 -0.17
CA LYS A 61 -16.68 -10.69 1.17
C LYS A 61 -17.51 -9.93 2.22
N LEU A 62 -18.62 -9.30 1.84
CA LEU A 62 -19.45 -8.41 2.66
C LEU A 62 -19.88 -8.99 4.01
N THR A 63 -20.15 -10.30 4.08
CA THR A 63 -20.63 -10.97 5.30
C THR A 63 -19.50 -11.56 6.14
N GLN A 64 -18.27 -11.57 5.62
CA GLN A 64 -17.11 -12.18 6.27
C GLN A 64 -16.22 -11.15 6.97
N TYR A 65 -16.17 -9.93 6.45
CA TYR A 65 -15.23 -8.89 6.91
C TYR A 65 -15.96 -7.61 7.31
N THR A 66 -15.42 -6.97 8.34
CA THR A 66 -15.93 -5.66 8.80
C THR A 66 -15.57 -4.58 7.78
N ASN A 67 -14.34 -4.58 7.29
CA ASN A 67 -13.82 -3.59 6.36
C ASN A 67 -13.15 -4.23 5.15
N SER A 68 -13.01 -3.47 4.06
CA SER A 68 -12.23 -3.90 2.89
C SER A 68 -11.40 -2.77 2.29
N LEU A 69 -10.24 -3.15 1.74
CA LEU A 69 -9.38 -2.29 0.92
C LEU A 69 -9.30 -2.84 -0.50
N LEU A 70 -9.38 -1.96 -1.48
CA LEU A 70 -9.04 -2.22 -2.87
C LEU A 70 -7.76 -1.44 -3.19
N VAL A 71 -6.68 -2.14 -3.53
CA VAL A 71 -5.36 -1.51 -3.73
C VAL A 71 -4.76 -1.94 -5.05
N PHE A 72 -4.28 -0.99 -5.83
CA PHE A 72 -3.59 -1.25 -7.09
C PHE A 72 -2.76 -0.04 -7.52
N ASP A 73 -1.87 -0.26 -8.49
CA ASP A 73 -1.05 0.79 -9.07
C ASP A 73 -1.83 1.57 -10.13
N LYS A 74 -1.59 2.87 -10.21
CA LYS A 74 -2.16 3.72 -11.27
C LYS A 74 -1.66 3.26 -12.63
N ASP A 75 -0.35 2.98 -12.72
CA ASP A 75 0.25 2.39 -13.90
C ASP A 75 -0.35 0.99 -14.14
N GLY A 76 -0.90 0.79 -15.34
CA GLY A 76 -1.57 -0.46 -15.69
C GLY A 76 -3.06 -0.52 -15.33
N ALA A 77 -3.62 0.45 -14.63
CA ALA A 77 -5.05 0.51 -14.32
C ALA A 77 -5.93 0.82 -15.56
N GLY A 78 -5.33 1.38 -16.63
CA GLY A 78 -6.04 1.72 -17.87
C GLY A 78 -6.97 2.94 -17.74
N ARG A 79 -6.54 3.92 -16.92
CA ARG A 79 -7.15 5.26 -16.77
C ARG A 79 -6.03 6.31 -16.66
N ASP A 80 -5.18 6.36 -17.68
CA ASP A 80 -3.95 7.15 -17.67
C ASP A 80 -4.20 8.67 -17.61
N SER A 81 -5.34 9.12 -18.15
CA SER A 81 -5.75 10.54 -18.14
C SER A 81 -6.27 11.03 -16.78
N ASP A 82 -6.68 10.10 -15.92
CA ASP A 82 -7.34 10.45 -14.66
C ASP A 82 -6.32 10.52 -13.54
N SER A 83 -6.57 11.39 -12.56
CA SER A 83 -5.79 11.40 -11.33
C SER A 83 -6.10 10.15 -10.47
N ALA A 84 -5.19 9.80 -9.59
CA ALA A 84 -5.42 8.71 -8.65
C ALA A 84 -6.64 8.98 -7.76
N GLU A 85 -6.87 10.25 -7.37
CA GLU A 85 -8.02 10.67 -6.59
C GLU A 85 -9.35 10.49 -7.33
N GLU A 86 -9.40 10.79 -8.62
CA GLU A 86 -10.61 10.58 -9.43
C GLU A 86 -10.96 9.10 -9.50
N ILE A 87 -9.97 8.24 -9.73
CA ILE A 87 -10.16 6.79 -9.76
C ILE A 87 -10.63 6.27 -8.39
N GLU A 88 -10.01 6.73 -7.31
CA GLU A 88 -10.39 6.37 -5.94
C GLU A 88 -11.82 6.78 -5.61
N ASN A 89 -12.21 8.01 -5.94
CA ASN A 89 -13.55 8.53 -5.65
C ASN A 89 -14.65 7.77 -6.41
N ASP A 90 -14.38 7.40 -7.67
CA ASP A 90 -15.30 6.60 -8.46
C ASP A 90 -15.48 5.20 -7.82
N LEU A 91 -14.37 4.53 -7.49
CA LEU A 91 -14.42 3.19 -6.91
C LEU A 91 -14.95 3.17 -5.47
N ASP A 92 -14.66 4.18 -4.66
CA ASP A 92 -15.27 4.31 -3.33
C ASP A 92 -16.78 4.44 -3.42
N ARG A 93 -17.30 5.22 -4.38
CA ARG A 93 -18.74 5.34 -4.65
C ARG A 93 -19.34 4.01 -5.09
N ASP A 94 -18.67 3.31 -6.00
CA ASP A 94 -19.12 2.01 -6.49
C ASP A 94 -19.12 0.96 -5.38
N LEU A 95 -18.10 0.93 -4.53
CA LEU A 95 -18.04 0.06 -3.36
C LEU A 95 -19.19 0.35 -2.38
N ALA A 96 -19.46 1.63 -2.11
CA ALA A 96 -20.57 2.05 -1.24
C ALA A 96 -21.92 1.58 -1.80
N ASN A 97 -22.15 1.77 -3.11
CA ASN A 97 -23.37 1.33 -3.81
C ASN A 97 -23.52 -0.20 -3.84
N ASN A 98 -22.42 -0.93 -3.66
CA ASN A 98 -22.40 -2.41 -3.61
C ASN A 98 -22.38 -2.98 -2.18
N GLY A 99 -22.78 -2.21 -1.18
CA GLY A 99 -23.07 -2.67 0.19
C GLY A 99 -21.94 -2.46 1.19
N TRP A 100 -20.82 -1.88 0.78
CA TRP A 100 -19.74 -1.58 1.70
C TRP A 100 -19.96 -0.26 2.48
N SER A 101 -20.73 0.69 1.93
CA SER A 101 -20.92 2.02 2.53
C SER A 101 -19.58 2.66 2.90
N ASP A 102 -19.41 3.07 4.16
CA ASP A 102 -18.17 3.65 4.72
C ASP A 102 -17.15 2.61 5.23
N ARG A 103 -17.43 1.30 5.01
CA ARG A 103 -16.58 0.17 5.43
C ARG A 103 -15.53 -0.26 4.39
N SER A 104 -15.39 0.47 3.31
CA SER A 104 -14.39 0.19 2.28
C SER A 104 -13.62 1.44 1.88
N ARG A 105 -12.45 1.22 1.29
CA ARG A 105 -11.64 2.28 0.71
C ARG A 105 -10.84 1.75 -0.48
N CYS A 106 -10.79 2.54 -1.56
CA CYS A 106 -9.85 2.36 -2.64
C CYS A 106 -8.58 3.17 -2.37
N VAL A 107 -7.42 2.57 -2.62
CA VAL A 107 -6.10 3.21 -2.52
C VAL A 107 -5.37 2.97 -3.83
N VAL A 108 -5.15 4.01 -4.61
CA VAL A 108 -4.42 3.98 -5.88
C VAL A 108 -3.02 4.51 -5.66
N ILE A 109 -2.02 3.65 -5.84
CA ILE A 109 -0.60 4.00 -5.68
C ILE A 109 -0.13 4.66 -6.98
N ASP A 110 0.40 5.88 -6.89
CA ASP A 110 0.82 6.66 -8.06
C ASP A 110 2.34 6.92 -8.02
N PRO A 111 3.09 6.50 -9.04
CA PRO A 111 2.64 5.70 -10.19
C PRO A 111 2.46 4.21 -9.87
N GLU A 112 3.28 3.65 -8.99
CA GLU A 112 3.36 2.21 -8.66
C GLU A 112 4.00 1.97 -7.28
N LEU A 113 3.89 0.73 -6.77
CA LEU A 113 4.31 0.30 -5.43
C LEU A 113 5.77 0.71 -5.09
N GLU A 114 6.65 0.71 -6.07
CA GLU A 114 8.05 1.10 -5.90
C GLU A 114 8.21 2.53 -5.38
N ALA A 115 7.22 3.40 -5.56
CA ALA A 115 7.23 4.75 -4.97
C ALA A 115 7.31 4.74 -3.44
N TRP A 116 6.80 3.69 -2.78
CA TRP A 116 6.83 3.54 -1.33
C TRP A 116 8.17 3.06 -0.78
N VAL A 117 9.01 2.45 -1.62
CA VAL A 117 10.35 1.98 -1.24
C VAL A 117 11.27 3.13 -0.84
N TRP A 118 11.13 4.27 -1.53
CA TRP A 118 12.03 5.42 -1.41
C TRP A 118 11.70 6.32 -0.22
N SER A 119 11.48 5.70 0.93
CA SER A 119 11.45 6.43 2.20
C SER A 119 12.88 6.69 2.69
N ASP A 120 13.06 7.70 3.51
CA ASP A 120 14.37 8.03 4.12
C ASP A 120 14.69 7.04 5.26
N SER A 121 14.95 5.80 4.88
CA SER A 121 15.20 4.68 5.80
C SER A 121 16.48 3.93 5.41
N THR A 122 17.41 3.80 6.36
CA THR A 122 18.64 3.01 6.21
C THR A 122 18.36 1.55 5.87
N ALA A 123 17.18 1.04 6.21
CA ALA A 123 16.75 -0.31 5.85
C ALA A 123 16.69 -0.52 4.32
N VAL A 124 16.45 0.53 3.54
CA VAL A 124 16.46 0.44 2.07
C VAL A 124 17.88 0.19 1.57
N ASP A 125 18.87 0.89 2.12
CA ASP A 125 20.30 0.73 1.78
C ASP A 125 20.75 -0.71 2.04
N GLU A 126 20.42 -1.25 3.22
CA GLU A 126 20.74 -2.61 3.62
C GLU A 126 20.12 -3.66 2.69
N ILE A 127 18.81 -3.55 2.42
CA ILE A 127 18.06 -4.54 1.64
C ILE A 127 18.46 -4.51 0.16
N LEU A 128 18.72 -3.32 -0.39
CA LEU A 128 19.18 -3.19 -1.78
C LEU A 128 20.70 -3.39 -1.91
N GLY A 129 21.43 -3.56 -0.80
CA GLY A 129 22.85 -3.86 -0.78
C GLY A 129 23.74 -2.71 -1.29
N LYS A 130 23.33 -1.46 -1.03
CA LYS A 130 24.05 -0.26 -1.45
C LYS A 130 24.29 0.67 -0.26
N ASN A 131 25.55 0.88 0.07
CA ASN A 131 25.93 1.91 1.05
C ASN A 131 25.69 3.30 0.45
N ASN A 132 25.13 4.23 1.24
CA ASN A 132 24.81 5.59 0.82
C ASN A 132 23.98 5.62 -0.48
N LEU A 133 22.93 4.83 -0.53
CA LEU A 133 22.08 4.60 -1.71
C LEU A 133 21.64 5.92 -2.37
N ARG A 134 21.24 6.91 -1.58
CA ARG A 134 20.82 8.22 -2.09
C ARG A 134 21.92 8.90 -2.92
N SER A 135 23.14 8.99 -2.38
CA SER A 135 24.28 9.58 -3.10
C SER A 135 24.61 8.80 -4.36
N TRP A 136 24.52 7.47 -4.29
CA TRP A 136 24.73 6.62 -5.44
C TRP A 136 23.67 6.84 -6.54
N LEU A 137 22.38 6.98 -6.17
CA LEU A 137 21.30 7.27 -7.12
C LEU A 137 21.52 8.62 -7.83
N VAL A 138 21.97 9.65 -7.10
CA VAL A 138 22.31 10.95 -7.70
C VAL A 138 23.46 10.80 -8.69
N GLN A 139 24.52 10.07 -8.34
CA GLN A 139 25.65 9.82 -9.24
C GLN A 139 25.25 9.05 -10.51
N GLN A 140 24.24 8.16 -10.41
CA GLN A 140 23.69 7.43 -11.55
C GLN A 140 22.65 8.25 -12.36
N GLY A 141 22.32 9.46 -11.96
CA GLY A 141 21.29 10.28 -12.60
C GLY A 141 19.88 9.72 -12.44
N LEU A 142 19.65 8.89 -11.41
CA LEU A 142 18.36 8.28 -11.09
C LEU A 142 17.56 9.09 -10.06
N LEU A 143 18.23 9.97 -9.34
CA LEU A 143 17.64 10.88 -8.35
C LEU A 143 18.23 12.28 -8.55
N ASP A 144 17.40 13.30 -8.59
CA ASP A 144 17.88 14.68 -8.65
C ASP A 144 18.42 15.13 -7.28
N PRO A 145 19.44 15.98 -7.24
CA PRO A 145 19.95 16.53 -5.98
C PRO A 145 18.82 17.26 -5.21
N GLY A 146 18.63 16.90 -3.95
CA GLY A 146 17.61 17.49 -3.09
C GLY A 146 16.23 16.82 -3.15
N GLU A 147 15.97 16.00 -4.15
CA GLU A 147 14.70 15.24 -4.24
C GLU A 147 14.68 14.05 -3.28
N THR A 148 13.51 13.73 -2.77
CA THR A 148 13.32 12.62 -1.83
C THR A 148 13.05 11.28 -2.53
N LYS A 149 12.50 11.32 -3.75
CA LYS A 149 12.14 10.12 -4.53
C LYS A 149 12.70 10.19 -5.95
N PRO A 150 13.11 9.04 -6.54
CA PRO A 150 13.43 8.95 -7.97
C PRO A 150 12.23 9.33 -8.85
N ARG A 151 12.49 9.94 -10.03
CA ARG A 151 11.44 10.22 -11.02
C ARG A 151 10.83 8.93 -11.59
N ASP A 152 11.63 7.88 -11.71
CA ASP A 152 11.23 6.54 -12.12
C ASP A 152 11.60 5.58 -10.98
N PRO A 153 10.70 5.36 -10.00
CA PRO A 153 10.94 4.55 -8.81
C PRO A 153 11.35 3.13 -9.13
N LYS A 154 10.70 2.51 -10.11
CA LYS A 154 10.94 1.13 -10.53
C LYS A 154 12.31 0.95 -11.17
N ARG A 155 12.65 1.81 -12.13
CA ARG A 155 13.95 1.80 -12.77
C ARG A 155 15.07 1.97 -11.75
N ALA A 156 14.90 2.92 -10.83
CA ALA A 156 15.85 3.15 -9.75
C ALA A 156 16.04 1.89 -8.90
N MET A 157 14.97 1.21 -8.53
CA MET A 157 14.99 -0.02 -7.73
C MET A 157 15.67 -1.17 -8.48
N ILE A 158 15.31 -1.40 -9.76
CA ILE A 158 15.94 -2.43 -10.58
C ILE A 158 17.44 -2.17 -10.73
N THR A 159 17.82 -0.91 -10.97
CA THR A 159 19.24 -0.54 -11.14
C THR A 159 20.02 -0.68 -9.83
N ALA A 160 19.46 -0.27 -8.71
CA ALA A 160 20.08 -0.39 -7.40
C ALA A 160 20.24 -1.85 -6.97
N TYR A 161 19.22 -2.66 -7.14
CA TYR A 161 19.23 -4.08 -6.79
C TYR A 161 20.01 -4.94 -7.79
N GLY A 162 20.25 -4.44 -9.01
CA GLY A 162 20.98 -5.14 -10.09
C GLY A 162 20.17 -6.17 -10.85
N LYS A 163 18.89 -6.35 -10.52
CA LYS A 163 17.92 -7.22 -11.21
C LYS A 163 16.50 -6.81 -10.83
N ARG A 164 15.49 -7.36 -11.53
CA ARG A 164 14.10 -7.17 -11.13
C ARG A 164 13.87 -7.76 -9.73
N PRO A 165 13.42 -6.95 -8.74
CA PRO A 165 13.11 -7.45 -7.41
C PRO A 165 12.02 -8.51 -7.47
N LYS A 166 12.08 -9.47 -6.56
CA LYS A 166 11.02 -10.45 -6.33
C LYS A 166 10.13 -9.98 -5.17
N ALA A 167 8.93 -10.53 -5.09
CA ALA A 167 7.96 -10.26 -4.02
C ALA A 167 8.53 -10.31 -2.60
N GLU A 168 9.54 -11.14 -2.38
CA GLU A 168 10.25 -11.25 -1.10
C GLU A 168 10.98 -9.96 -0.70
N ILE A 169 11.54 -9.22 -1.65
CA ILE A 169 12.22 -7.94 -1.38
C ILE A 169 11.22 -6.87 -0.93
N PHE A 170 10.07 -6.81 -1.58
CA PHE A 170 8.98 -5.90 -1.16
C PHE A 170 8.47 -6.25 0.24
N SER A 171 8.34 -7.53 0.55
CA SER A 171 7.98 -8.01 1.88
C SER A 171 9.00 -7.59 2.95
N GLN A 172 10.30 -7.75 2.68
CA GLN A 172 11.37 -7.34 3.58
C GLN A 172 11.40 -5.82 3.80
N LEU A 173 11.23 -5.03 2.73
CA LEU A 173 11.14 -3.58 2.81
C LEU A 173 9.94 -3.16 3.66
N ALA A 174 8.75 -3.69 3.39
CA ALA A 174 7.54 -3.40 4.14
C ALA A 174 7.66 -3.74 5.63
N ALA A 175 8.42 -4.79 5.97
CA ALA A 175 8.66 -5.21 7.35
C ALA A 175 9.61 -4.27 8.12
N LYS A 176 10.50 -3.54 7.44
CA LYS A 176 11.60 -2.79 8.10
C LYS A 176 11.54 -1.28 7.91
N VAL A 177 11.04 -0.78 6.77
CA VAL A 177 11.09 0.64 6.41
C VAL A 177 10.34 1.50 7.43
N SER A 178 10.90 2.66 7.77
CA SER A 178 10.22 3.64 8.62
C SER A 178 9.12 4.38 7.87
N PHE A 179 7.98 4.61 8.52
CA PHE A 179 6.85 5.35 7.96
C PHE A 179 6.75 6.80 8.45
N GLN A 180 7.61 7.18 9.39
CA GLN A 180 7.47 8.45 10.14
C GLN A 180 7.48 9.69 9.24
N ASN A 181 8.23 9.65 8.16
CA ASN A 181 8.39 10.79 7.24
C ASN A 181 7.80 10.52 5.85
N CYS A 182 6.93 9.53 5.71
CA CYS A 182 6.34 9.21 4.43
C CYS A 182 5.37 10.31 3.99
N GLN A 183 5.70 11.01 2.90
CA GLN A 183 4.88 12.07 2.30
C GLN A 183 4.00 11.55 1.16
N ASP A 184 4.02 10.24 0.91
CA ASP A 184 3.24 9.67 -0.17
C ASP A 184 1.73 9.78 0.08
N ARG A 185 0.99 10.28 -0.91
CA ARG A 185 -0.45 10.52 -0.82
C ARG A 185 -1.23 9.22 -0.54
N ALA A 186 -0.96 8.18 -1.33
CA ALA A 186 -1.67 6.90 -1.22
C ALA A 186 -1.35 6.22 0.12
N PHE A 187 -0.10 6.28 0.57
CA PHE A 187 0.29 5.76 1.87
C PHE A 187 -0.39 6.50 3.03
N ASN A 188 -0.46 7.84 2.97
CA ASN A 188 -1.15 8.64 3.97
C ASN A 188 -2.66 8.37 3.99
N ARG A 189 -3.29 8.15 2.82
CA ARG A 189 -4.67 7.72 2.70
C ARG A 189 -4.89 6.37 3.37
N LEU A 190 -4.02 5.40 3.11
CA LEU A 190 -4.03 4.09 3.77
C LEU A 190 -3.94 4.22 5.29
N LEU A 191 -2.94 4.96 5.80
CA LEU A 191 -2.76 5.15 7.24
C LEU A 191 -3.97 5.79 7.92
N THR A 192 -4.49 6.86 7.33
CA THR A 192 -5.68 7.55 7.86
C THR A 192 -6.87 6.60 7.93
N THR A 193 -7.07 5.80 6.90
CA THR A 193 -8.14 4.81 6.84
C THR A 193 -7.99 3.73 7.91
N LEU A 194 -6.81 3.13 8.02
CA LEU A 194 -6.54 2.08 9.01
C LEU A 194 -6.70 2.59 10.45
N ARG A 195 -6.22 3.80 10.74
CA ARG A 195 -6.34 4.43 12.07
C ARG A 195 -7.80 4.76 12.42
N ALA A 196 -8.60 5.16 11.45
CA ALA A 196 -10.03 5.39 11.66
C ALA A 196 -10.80 4.09 11.94
N TRP A 197 -10.46 3.00 11.26
CA TRP A 197 -11.13 1.72 11.44
C TRP A 197 -10.61 0.93 12.65
N PHE A 198 -9.34 1.05 12.98
CA PHE A 198 -8.66 0.28 14.03
C PHE A 198 -7.88 1.21 14.97
N PRO A 199 -8.54 2.17 15.64
CA PRO A 199 -7.83 3.13 16.49
C PRO A 199 -7.00 2.40 17.56
N ALA A 200 -5.79 2.91 17.82
CA ALA A 200 -4.98 2.41 18.92
C ALA A 200 -5.75 2.54 20.24
N THR A 201 -5.78 1.49 21.04
CA THR A 201 -6.30 1.58 22.40
C THR A 201 -5.36 2.45 23.23
N LEU A 202 -5.88 3.52 23.80
CA LEU A 202 -5.13 4.28 24.80
C LEU A 202 -4.83 3.34 25.96
N PRO A 203 -3.61 3.38 26.55
CA PRO A 203 -3.36 2.63 27.76
C PRO A 203 -4.36 3.08 28.84
N GLU A 204 -5.11 2.15 29.41
CA GLU A 204 -5.95 2.41 30.56
C GLU A 204 -5.04 2.84 31.72
N GLY A 205 -5.21 4.09 32.19
CA GLY A 205 -4.70 4.53 33.48
C GLY A 205 -3.43 5.36 33.48
N SER A 206 -3.61 6.65 33.31
CA SER A 206 -2.81 7.67 34.00
C SER A 206 -3.81 8.63 34.63
N SER A 207 -4.39 8.20 35.74
CA SER A 207 -5.08 9.08 36.71
C SER A 207 -4.19 9.29 37.87
#